data_649aec8ca9c8910a316fb0641bcec92b
#
_entry.id   649aec8ca9c8910a316fb0641bcec92b
#
_cell.length_a   1.000
_cell.length_b   1.000
_cell.length_c   1.000
_cell.angle_alpha   90.00
_cell.angle_beta   90.00
_cell.angle_gamma   90.00
#
_symmetry.space_group_name_H-M   'P 1'
#
loop_
_entity.id
_entity.type
_entity.pdbx_description
1 polymer ?
#
loop_
_entity_poly.entity_id
_entity_poly.type
_entity_poly.pdbx_seq_one_letter_code
_entity_poly.pdbx_strand_id
1 'polypeptide(L)'
;MNVSFAQTLEQERERVSRLVADCLAQQRDANPDATWLTVGDLRQTIEDVLHRRAEEFSKEQLIVLQSALHATLDEQLRQTVQQWYDRRLKALLELARHDSLTGLLNRAAFDARLNEEFLRARRHGRELALVMFDVDGFKAVNDRLGHPAGDRVLIDVACALQSSFRQSDGVFRYGGDEFVVICPETSGSAIENVLQRLQSRLQTIDGETGGVSLSWGIADLTAEINNTAQLIALADKRLYECKQRHHRRRTTAR
;
A
#
# COMPACT_ATOMS: atom_id res chain seq x y z
N MET A 1 30.97 25.39 -34.26
CA MET A 1 31.16 23.97 -33.94
C MET A 1 31.03 23.17 -35.22
N ASN A 2 32.03 22.34 -35.56
CA ASN A 2 32.03 21.60 -36.84
C ASN A 2 30.89 20.55 -36.78
N VAL A 3 30.11 20.41 -37.88
CA VAL A 3 28.96 19.46 -37.91
C VAL A 3 29.38 18.04 -37.53
N SER A 4 30.57 17.60 -37.91
CA SER A 4 31.15 16.31 -37.55
C SER A 4 31.35 16.13 -36.03
N PHE A 5 31.80 17.18 -35.34
CA PHE A 5 31.99 17.12 -33.88
C PHE A 5 30.67 17.04 -33.13
N ALA A 6 29.66 17.78 -33.52
CA ALA A 6 28.34 17.75 -32.92
C ALA A 6 27.67 16.36 -33.05
N GLN A 7 27.82 15.73 -34.21
CA GLN A 7 27.33 14.38 -34.46
C GLN A 7 28.06 13.34 -33.58
N THR A 8 29.38 13.43 -33.49
CA THR A 8 30.18 12.53 -32.65
C THR A 8 29.83 12.70 -31.16
N LEU A 9 29.65 13.95 -30.72
CA LEU A 9 29.25 14.24 -29.34
C LEU A 9 27.93 13.55 -28.98
N GLU A 10 26.94 13.65 -29.86
CA GLU A 10 25.63 13.02 -29.61
C GLU A 10 25.69 11.49 -29.64
N GLN A 11 26.44 10.91 -30.59
CA GLN A 11 26.67 9.45 -30.65
C GLN A 11 27.34 8.89 -29.41
N GLU A 12 28.38 9.55 -28.89
CA GLU A 12 29.06 9.08 -27.68
C GLU A 12 28.20 9.28 -26.41
N ARG A 13 27.38 10.34 -26.35
CA ARG A 13 26.39 10.52 -25.28
C ARG A 13 25.34 9.40 -25.26
N GLU A 14 24.79 9.06 -26.42
CA GLU A 14 23.86 7.93 -26.54
C GLU A 14 24.50 6.61 -26.17
N ARG A 15 25.76 6.43 -26.53
CA ARG A 15 26.54 5.22 -26.17
C ARG A 15 26.74 5.10 -24.65
N VAL A 16 27.14 6.19 -23.99
CA VAL A 16 27.27 6.22 -22.53
C VAL A 16 25.92 5.95 -21.86
N SER A 17 24.84 6.59 -22.33
CA SER A 17 23.50 6.36 -21.81
C SER A 17 23.06 4.89 -21.93
N ARG A 18 23.35 4.24 -23.07
CA ARG A 18 23.06 2.79 -23.26
C ARG A 18 23.88 1.92 -22.32
N LEU A 19 25.18 2.16 -22.18
CA LEU A 19 26.04 1.41 -21.27
C LEU A 19 25.59 1.52 -19.82
N VAL A 20 25.19 2.72 -19.37
CA VAL A 20 24.62 2.93 -18.05
C VAL A 20 23.32 2.12 -17.88
N ALA A 21 22.43 2.19 -18.86
CA ALA A 21 21.15 1.46 -18.82
C ALA A 21 21.36 -0.07 -18.77
N ASP A 22 22.30 -0.59 -19.57
CA ASP A 22 22.61 -2.03 -19.60
C ASP A 22 23.24 -2.52 -18.28
N CYS A 23 24.20 -1.77 -17.73
CA CYS A 23 24.79 -2.05 -16.43
C CYS A 23 23.75 -2.09 -15.32
N LEU A 24 22.82 -1.15 -15.34
CA LEU A 24 21.76 -1.05 -14.34
C LEU A 24 20.68 -2.12 -14.51
N ALA A 25 20.40 -2.55 -15.76
CA ALA A 25 19.49 -3.64 -16.03
C ALA A 25 20.01 -5.00 -15.51
N GLN A 26 21.32 -5.23 -15.62
CA GLN A 26 21.96 -6.44 -15.10
C GLN A 26 22.01 -6.51 -13.57
N GLN A 27 21.90 -5.36 -12.87
CA GLN A 27 21.98 -5.26 -11.42
C GLN A 27 20.61 -5.14 -10.74
N ARG A 28 19.52 -5.39 -11.45
CA ARG A 28 18.15 -5.25 -10.93
C ARG A 28 17.87 -5.98 -9.62
N ASP A 29 18.63 -7.04 -9.33
CA ASP A 29 18.48 -7.90 -8.15
C ASP A 29 19.72 -7.92 -7.24
N ALA A 30 20.74 -7.10 -7.51
CA ALA A 30 22.01 -7.14 -6.78
C ALA A 30 22.09 -6.07 -5.66
N ASN A 31 22.96 -6.35 -4.69
CA ASN A 31 23.26 -5.56 -3.50
C ASN A 31 23.72 -4.11 -3.85
N PRO A 32 23.26 -3.07 -3.11
CA PRO A 32 23.66 -1.67 -3.31
C PRO A 32 25.18 -1.43 -3.38
N ASP A 33 25.97 -2.21 -2.65
CA ASP A 33 27.44 -2.12 -2.64
C ASP A 33 28.07 -2.49 -3.99
N ALA A 34 27.41 -3.30 -4.81
CA ALA A 34 27.86 -3.64 -6.16
C ALA A 34 27.72 -2.47 -7.15
N THR A 35 26.84 -1.52 -6.87
CA THR A 35 26.60 -0.36 -7.76
C THR A 35 27.79 0.59 -7.81
N TRP A 36 28.56 0.71 -6.74
CA TRP A 36 29.73 1.61 -6.67
C TRP A 36 30.91 1.11 -7.52
N LEU A 37 31.13 -0.19 -7.62
CA LEU A 37 32.13 -0.79 -8.51
C LEU A 37 31.84 -0.44 -9.98
N THR A 38 30.59 -0.45 -10.38
CA THR A 38 30.14 -0.18 -11.76
C THR A 38 30.28 1.29 -12.17
N VAL A 39 30.17 2.23 -11.24
CA VAL A 39 30.42 3.67 -11.52
C VAL A 39 31.87 3.91 -11.89
N GLY A 40 32.81 3.20 -11.22
CA GLY A 40 34.23 3.23 -11.57
C GLY A 40 34.47 2.74 -13.00
N ASP A 41 33.86 1.62 -13.39
CA ASP A 41 33.98 1.05 -14.73
C ASP A 41 33.38 1.97 -15.80
N LEU A 42 32.27 2.63 -15.52
CA LEU A 42 31.66 3.60 -16.44
C LEU A 42 32.51 4.86 -16.63
N ARG A 43 33.15 5.35 -15.57
CA ARG A 43 34.10 6.46 -15.70
C ARG A 43 35.33 6.07 -16.52
N GLN A 44 35.88 4.88 -16.30
CA GLN A 44 36.98 4.34 -17.09
C GLN A 44 36.59 4.24 -18.56
N THR A 45 35.36 3.80 -18.86
CA THR A 45 34.85 3.75 -20.25
C THR A 45 34.83 5.13 -20.92
N ILE A 46 34.51 6.20 -20.17
CA ILE A 46 34.56 7.58 -20.69
C ILE A 46 36.00 7.95 -21.03
N GLU A 47 36.96 7.65 -20.16
CA GLU A 47 38.38 7.93 -20.39
C GLU A 47 38.93 7.16 -21.59
N ASP A 48 38.52 5.91 -21.79
CA ASP A 48 38.88 5.09 -22.95
C ASP A 48 38.31 5.66 -24.26
N VAL A 49 37.10 6.21 -24.22
CA VAL A 49 36.48 6.92 -25.38
C VAL A 49 37.30 8.17 -25.71
N LEU A 50 37.62 8.98 -24.71
CA LEU A 50 38.41 10.21 -24.90
C LEU A 50 39.81 9.92 -25.45
N HIS A 51 40.46 8.89 -24.95
CA HIS A 51 41.78 8.47 -25.42
C HIS A 51 41.75 8.02 -26.90
N ARG A 52 40.77 7.24 -27.30
CA ARG A 52 40.58 6.81 -28.69
C ARG A 52 40.29 7.95 -29.66
N ARG A 53 39.68 9.05 -29.17
CA ARG A 53 39.32 10.21 -29.96
C ARG A 53 40.38 11.34 -29.91
N ALA A 54 41.45 11.15 -29.16
CA ALA A 54 42.45 12.20 -28.92
C ALA A 54 43.16 12.69 -30.23
N GLU A 55 43.28 11.81 -31.23
CA GLU A 55 43.88 12.16 -32.54
C GLU A 55 42.88 12.82 -33.50
N GLU A 56 41.56 12.71 -33.28
CA GLU A 56 40.54 13.21 -34.18
C GLU A 56 40.08 14.64 -33.86
N PHE A 57 40.34 15.12 -32.62
CA PHE A 57 39.79 16.37 -32.11
C PHE A 57 40.85 17.27 -31.44
N SER A 58 40.61 18.60 -31.51
CA SER A 58 41.45 19.55 -30.76
C SER A 58 41.32 19.38 -29.25
N LYS A 59 42.29 19.91 -28.48
CA LYS A 59 42.25 19.87 -27.02
C LYS A 59 40.97 20.49 -26.45
N GLU A 60 40.51 21.59 -27.01
CA GLU A 60 39.28 22.28 -26.61
C GLU A 60 38.03 21.39 -26.86
N GLN A 61 38.00 20.69 -27.99
CA GLN A 61 36.92 19.78 -28.32
C GLN A 61 36.89 18.55 -27.41
N LEU A 62 38.05 18.01 -27.05
CA LEU A 62 38.16 16.91 -26.10
C LEU A 62 37.67 17.32 -24.70
N ILE A 63 37.95 18.53 -24.22
CA ILE A 63 37.43 19.06 -22.96
C ILE A 63 35.93 19.16 -22.99
N VAL A 64 35.34 19.64 -24.07
CA VAL A 64 33.88 19.72 -24.23
C VAL A 64 33.25 18.31 -24.24
N LEU A 65 33.86 17.37 -24.97
CA LEU A 65 33.40 15.98 -25.01
C LEU A 65 33.45 15.33 -23.63
N GLN A 66 34.59 15.48 -22.92
CA GLN A 66 34.76 14.98 -21.56
C GLN A 66 33.68 15.51 -20.61
N SER A 67 33.50 16.84 -20.59
CA SER A 67 32.51 17.49 -19.73
C SER A 67 31.09 17.00 -20.01
N ALA A 68 30.74 16.84 -21.31
CA ALA A 68 29.42 16.38 -21.70
C ALA A 68 29.16 14.91 -21.33
N LEU A 69 30.17 14.03 -21.49
CA LEU A 69 30.05 12.62 -21.12
C LEU A 69 29.92 12.43 -19.60
N HIS A 70 30.72 13.16 -18.80
CA HIS A 70 30.58 13.14 -17.35
C HIS A 70 29.22 13.67 -16.89
N ALA A 71 28.75 14.78 -17.45
CA ALA A 71 27.44 15.32 -17.12
C ALA A 71 26.30 14.33 -17.47
N THR A 72 26.43 13.61 -18.59
CA THR A 72 25.46 12.57 -18.98
C THR A 72 25.48 11.41 -17.99
N LEU A 73 26.66 10.94 -17.60
CA LEU A 73 26.82 9.89 -16.61
C LEU A 73 26.21 10.29 -15.26
N ASP A 74 26.55 11.47 -14.76
CA ASP A 74 26.09 11.97 -13.46
C ASP A 74 24.55 12.11 -13.44
N GLU A 75 23.95 12.59 -14.55
CA GLU A 75 22.49 12.70 -14.69
C GLU A 75 21.83 11.32 -14.69
N GLN A 76 22.35 10.35 -15.45
CA GLN A 76 21.84 9.00 -15.49
C GLN A 76 21.93 8.29 -14.13
N LEU A 77 23.06 8.46 -13.43
CA LEU A 77 23.24 7.91 -12.09
C LEU A 77 22.26 8.54 -11.11
N ARG A 78 22.09 9.87 -11.13
CA ARG A 78 21.13 10.56 -10.27
C ARG A 78 19.70 10.05 -10.48
N GLN A 79 19.26 9.94 -11.73
CA GLN A 79 17.91 9.44 -12.07
C GLN A 79 17.71 8.00 -11.60
N THR A 80 18.73 7.16 -11.75
CA THR A 80 18.67 5.76 -11.34
C THR A 80 18.60 5.61 -9.83
N VAL A 81 19.43 6.32 -9.11
CA VAL A 81 19.43 6.32 -7.63
C VAL A 81 18.08 6.80 -7.12
N GLN A 82 17.53 7.88 -7.71
CA GLN A 82 16.21 8.37 -7.35
C GLN A 82 15.12 7.31 -7.58
N GLN A 83 15.10 6.67 -8.76
CA GLN A 83 14.15 5.60 -9.07
C GLN A 83 14.28 4.40 -8.13
N TRP A 84 15.51 4.05 -7.73
CA TRP A 84 15.75 2.97 -6.77
C TRP A 84 15.19 3.32 -5.39
N TYR A 85 15.45 4.53 -4.89
CA TYR A 85 14.90 5.02 -3.62
C TYR A 85 13.37 5.03 -3.64
N ASP A 86 12.76 5.52 -4.72
CA ASP A 86 11.31 5.58 -4.86
C ASP A 86 10.67 4.19 -4.86
N ARG A 87 11.28 3.23 -5.55
CA ARG A 87 10.82 1.83 -5.54
C ARG A 87 10.96 1.20 -4.16
N ARG A 88 12.11 1.42 -3.51
CA ARG A 88 12.38 0.87 -2.18
C ARG A 88 11.43 1.46 -1.13
N LEU A 89 11.21 2.76 -1.20
CA LEU A 89 10.26 3.45 -0.33
C LEU A 89 8.82 2.93 -0.55
N LYS A 90 8.39 2.77 -1.80
CA LYS A 90 7.08 2.18 -2.13
C LYS A 90 6.95 0.76 -1.56
N ALA A 91 7.96 -0.08 -1.74
CA ALA A 91 7.94 -1.44 -1.21
C ALA A 91 7.85 -1.46 0.33
N LEU A 92 8.60 -0.59 1.01
CA LEU A 92 8.53 -0.45 2.47
C LEU A 92 7.17 0.07 2.94
N LEU A 93 6.58 1.03 2.22
CA LEU A 93 5.24 1.55 2.51
C LEU A 93 4.17 0.47 2.31
N GLU A 94 4.26 -0.35 1.26
CA GLU A 94 3.34 -1.47 1.04
C GLU A 94 3.46 -2.53 2.14
N LEU A 95 4.69 -2.87 2.58
CA LEU A 95 4.89 -3.75 3.74
C LEU A 95 4.31 -3.16 5.03
N ALA A 96 4.42 -1.83 5.20
CA ALA A 96 3.86 -1.11 6.35
C ALA A 96 2.33 -0.94 6.30
N ARG A 97 1.65 -1.33 5.20
CA ARG A 97 0.19 -1.20 5.03
C ARG A 97 -0.61 -2.37 5.56
N HIS A 98 0.03 -3.48 5.89
CA HIS A 98 -0.64 -4.68 6.39
C HIS A 98 -0.50 -4.84 7.90
N ASP A 99 -1.51 -5.42 8.51
CA ASP A 99 -1.48 -5.90 9.88
C ASP A 99 -0.73 -7.23 9.94
N SER A 100 0.29 -7.33 10.77
CA SER A 100 1.19 -8.49 10.82
C SER A 100 0.53 -9.78 11.34
N LEU A 101 -0.56 -9.67 12.11
CA LEU A 101 -1.28 -10.83 12.64
C LEU A 101 -2.29 -11.38 11.64
N THR A 102 -3.10 -10.51 11.07
CA THR A 102 -4.26 -10.91 10.25
C THR A 102 -3.99 -10.89 8.75
N GLY A 103 -2.91 -10.23 8.32
CA GLY A 103 -2.61 -10.01 6.89
C GLY A 103 -3.54 -9.02 6.19
N LEU A 104 -4.58 -8.51 6.86
CA LEU A 104 -5.44 -7.46 6.33
C LEU A 104 -4.69 -6.13 6.18
N LEU A 105 -5.26 -5.20 5.42
CA LEU A 105 -4.79 -3.82 5.43
C LEU A 105 -4.96 -3.21 6.83
N ASN A 106 -4.02 -2.37 7.23
CA ASN A 106 -4.02 -1.73 8.55
C ASN A 106 -4.74 -0.37 8.53
N ARG A 107 -4.78 0.30 9.69
CA ARG A 107 -5.43 1.60 9.88
C ARG A 107 -4.87 2.68 8.95
N ALA A 108 -3.54 2.74 8.72
CA ALA A 108 -2.95 3.74 7.83
C ALA A 108 -3.42 3.56 6.38
N ALA A 109 -3.53 2.30 5.94
CA ALA A 109 -4.08 1.96 4.63
C ALA A 109 -5.58 2.29 4.52
N PHE A 110 -6.33 2.09 5.62
CA PHE A 110 -7.75 2.48 5.71
C PHE A 110 -7.93 3.98 5.53
N ASP A 111 -7.20 4.81 6.31
CA ASP A 111 -7.34 6.27 6.26
C ASP A 111 -7.08 6.82 4.84
N ALA A 112 -6.04 6.31 4.17
CA ALA A 112 -5.71 6.67 2.80
C ALA A 112 -6.83 6.26 1.82
N ARG A 113 -7.28 4.99 1.88
CA ARG A 113 -8.31 4.45 0.96
C ARG A 113 -9.66 5.12 1.17
N LEU A 114 -10.06 5.37 2.42
CA LEU A 114 -11.33 6.03 2.71
C LEU A 114 -11.38 7.43 2.11
N ASN A 115 -10.29 8.20 2.23
CA ASN A 115 -10.22 9.54 1.65
C ASN A 115 -10.35 9.51 0.12
N GLU A 116 -9.69 8.58 -0.55
CA GLU A 116 -9.78 8.40 -2.01
C GLU A 116 -11.21 8.06 -2.45
N GLU A 117 -11.84 7.04 -1.81
CA GLU A 117 -13.19 6.60 -2.17
C GLU A 117 -14.25 7.66 -1.82
N PHE A 118 -14.08 8.38 -0.71
CA PHE A 118 -14.94 9.50 -0.34
C PHE A 118 -14.94 10.60 -1.41
N LEU A 119 -13.76 11.05 -1.84
CA LEU A 119 -13.63 12.07 -2.89
C LEU A 119 -14.18 11.58 -4.23
N ARG A 120 -13.95 10.30 -4.57
CA ARG A 120 -14.49 9.67 -5.78
C ARG A 120 -16.02 9.62 -5.76
N ALA A 121 -16.61 9.12 -4.66
CA ALA A 121 -18.04 9.01 -4.49
C ALA A 121 -18.73 10.39 -4.57
N ARG A 122 -18.16 11.40 -3.89
CA ARG A 122 -18.66 12.77 -3.94
C ARG A 122 -18.60 13.38 -5.35
N ARG A 123 -17.49 13.18 -6.07
CA ARG A 123 -17.32 13.72 -7.43
C ARG A 123 -18.33 13.14 -8.42
N HIS A 124 -18.63 11.86 -8.30
CA HIS A 124 -19.45 11.12 -9.27
C HIS A 124 -20.87 10.84 -8.80
N GLY A 125 -21.28 11.32 -7.62
CA GLY A 125 -22.61 11.06 -7.05
C GLY A 125 -22.88 9.57 -6.83
N ARG A 126 -21.82 8.79 -6.46
CA ARG A 126 -21.94 7.33 -6.24
C ARG A 126 -22.14 7.01 -4.79
N GLU A 127 -22.73 5.87 -4.54
CA GLU A 127 -22.89 5.31 -3.20
C GLU A 127 -21.54 4.94 -2.61
N LEU A 128 -21.42 5.09 -1.29
CA LEU A 128 -20.28 4.63 -0.50
C LEU A 128 -20.79 4.27 0.87
N ALA A 129 -20.53 3.05 1.32
CA ALA A 129 -20.85 2.64 2.68
C ALA A 129 -19.57 2.27 3.43
N LEU A 130 -19.57 2.56 4.74
CA LEU A 130 -18.55 2.20 5.70
C LEU A 130 -19.16 1.30 6.75
N VAL A 131 -18.49 0.18 7.07
CA VAL A 131 -18.91 -0.72 8.15
C VAL A 131 -17.81 -0.84 9.15
N MET A 132 -18.09 -0.51 10.41
CA MET A 132 -17.19 -0.76 11.54
C MET A 132 -17.66 -1.99 12.31
N PHE A 133 -16.70 -2.83 12.71
CA PHE A 133 -16.94 -4.07 13.45
C PHE A 133 -16.10 -4.11 14.72
N ASP A 134 -16.62 -4.85 15.71
CA ASP A 134 -15.91 -5.17 16.92
C ASP A 134 -16.26 -6.60 17.36
N VAL A 135 -15.26 -7.33 17.87
CA VAL A 135 -15.41 -8.72 18.29
C VAL A 135 -16.02 -8.77 19.69
N ASP A 136 -17.25 -9.27 19.78
CA ASP A 136 -17.98 -9.33 21.05
C ASP A 136 -17.30 -10.24 22.06
N GLY A 137 -16.93 -9.68 23.22
CA GLY A 137 -16.36 -10.43 24.33
C GLY A 137 -14.91 -10.85 24.11
N PHE A 138 -14.17 -10.25 23.19
CA PHE A 138 -12.78 -10.56 22.87
C PHE A 138 -11.88 -10.58 24.11
N LYS A 139 -12.03 -9.59 25.01
CA LYS A 139 -11.30 -9.56 26.27
C LYS A 139 -11.53 -10.83 27.11
N ALA A 140 -12.77 -11.31 27.19
CA ALA A 140 -13.09 -12.52 27.96
C ALA A 140 -12.47 -13.78 27.34
N VAL A 141 -12.31 -13.83 26.03
CA VAL A 141 -11.56 -14.90 25.35
C VAL A 141 -10.10 -14.88 25.78
N ASN A 142 -9.44 -13.71 25.71
CA ASN A 142 -8.06 -13.54 26.14
C ASN A 142 -7.86 -13.89 27.63
N ASP A 143 -8.75 -13.41 28.49
CA ASP A 143 -8.66 -13.65 29.94
C ASP A 143 -8.85 -15.14 30.30
N ARG A 144 -9.66 -15.88 29.54
CA ARG A 144 -9.96 -17.31 29.79
C ARG A 144 -8.97 -18.26 29.12
N LEU A 145 -8.58 -17.99 27.88
CA LEU A 145 -7.84 -18.93 27.00
C LEU A 145 -6.44 -18.43 26.62
N GLY A 146 -6.09 -17.21 27.04
CA GLY A 146 -4.81 -16.57 26.73
C GLY A 146 -4.77 -15.90 25.36
N HIS A 147 -3.76 -15.04 25.18
CA HIS A 147 -3.56 -14.27 23.94
C HIS A 147 -3.48 -15.11 22.66
N PRO A 148 -2.83 -16.31 22.64
CA PRO A 148 -2.80 -17.12 21.42
C PRO A 148 -4.19 -17.55 20.90
N ALA A 149 -5.15 -17.74 21.81
CA ALA A 149 -6.54 -18.03 21.42
C ALA A 149 -7.24 -16.79 20.86
N GLY A 150 -7.00 -15.62 21.45
CA GLY A 150 -7.48 -14.36 20.91
C GLY A 150 -6.90 -14.05 19.52
N ASP A 151 -5.62 -14.32 19.31
CA ASP A 151 -4.98 -14.15 18.00
C ASP A 151 -5.63 -15.02 16.93
N ARG A 152 -5.97 -16.27 17.24
CA ARG A 152 -6.73 -17.16 16.33
C ARG A 152 -8.09 -16.59 15.99
N VAL A 153 -8.85 -16.09 16.99
CA VAL A 153 -10.14 -15.45 16.77
C VAL A 153 -10.01 -14.28 15.79
N LEU A 154 -8.99 -13.43 15.94
CA LEU A 154 -8.76 -12.30 15.04
C LEU A 154 -8.44 -12.74 13.62
N ILE A 155 -7.65 -13.81 13.46
CA ILE A 155 -7.32 -14.40 12.15
C ILE A 155 -8.59 -14.98 11.50
N ASP A 156 -9.41 -15.71 12.26
CA ASP A 156 -10.64 -16.31 11.76
C ASP A 156 -11.65 -15.25 11.31
N VAL A 157 -11.81 -14.18 12.10
CA VAL A 157 -12.64 -13.02 11.74
C VAL A 157 -12.12 -12.35 10.48
N ALA A 158 -10.81 -12.13 10.36
CA ALA A 158 -10.19 -11.54 9.19
C ALA A 158 -10.47 -12.37 7.91
N CYS A 159 -10.27 -13.69 7.98
CA CYS A 159 -10.57 -14.62 6.89
C CYS A 159 -12.06 -14.61 6.52
N ALA A 160 -12.95 -14.59 7.52
CA ALA A 160 -14.39 -14.54 7.29
C ALA A 160 -14.82 -13.24 6.63
N LEU A 161 -14.30 -12.09 7.07
CA LEU A 161 -14.53 -10.79 6.45
C LEU A 161 -14.02 -10.78 5.01
N GLN A 162 -12.75 -11.13 4.79
CA GLN A 162 -12.13 -11.10 3.46
C GLN A 162 -12.88 -11.98 2.43
N SER A 163 -13.41 -13.13 2.87
CA SER A 163 -14.17 -14.04 2.00
C SER A 163 -15.65 -13.65 1.82
N SER A 164 -16.17 -12.73 2.63
CA SER A 164 -17.58 -12.29 2.56
C SER A 164 -17.78 -11.03 1.73
N PHE A 165 -16.74 -10.23 1.55
CA PHE A 165 -16.76 -8.99 0.77
C PHE A 165 -16.08 -9.18 -0.59
N ARG A 166 -16.37 -8.26 -1.53
CA ARG A 166 -15.86 -8.32 -2.90
C ARG A 166 -14.41 -7.84 -2.95
N GLN A 167 -13.69 -8.17 -4.01
CA GLN A 167 -12.32 -7.66 -4.23
C GLN A 167 -12.27 -6.13 -4.37
N SER A 168 -13.36 -5.49 -4.81
CA SER A 168 -13.49 -4.02 -4.85
C SER A 168 -13.59 -3.39 -3.47
N ASP A 169 -14.09 -4.15 -2.48
CA ASP A 169 -14.27 -3.68 -1.13
C ASP A 169 -12.93 -3.72 -0.39
N GLY A 170 -12.69 -2.73 0.44
CA GLY A 170 -11.48 -2.70 1.27
C GLY A 170 -11.78 -3.27 2.65
N VAL A 171 -11.04 -4.31 3.08
CA VAL A 171 -11.15 -4.91 4.41
C VAL A 171 -9.90 -4.58 5.22
N PHE A 172 -10.07 -4.03 6.43
CA PHE A 172 -8.99 -3.48 7.24
C PHE A 172 -9.10 -3.94 8.69
N ARG A 173 -7.96 -4.12 9.37
CA ARG A 173 -7.91 -4.14 10.82
C ARG A 173 -7.64 -2.73 11.33
N TYR A 174 -8.61 -2.15 12.04
CA TYR A 174 -8.55 -0.77 12.50
C TYR A 174 -7.73 -0.61 13.78
N GLY A 175 -7.82 -1.59 14.70
CA GLY A 175 -7.03 -1.66 15.92
C GLY A 175 -7.54 -2.80 16.82
N GLY A 176 -6.71 -3.35 17.67
CA GLY A 176 -7.12 -4.36 18.65
C GLY A 176 -8.03 -5.45 18.07
N ASP A 177 -9.29 -5.42 18.48
CA ASP A 177 -10.40 -6.28 18.05
C ASP A 177 -11.39 -5.58 17.08
N GLU A 178 -11.01 -4.44 16.53
CA GLU A 178 -11.82 -3.62 15.61
C GLU A 178 -11.41 -3.84 14.15
N PHE A 179 -12.40 -4.05 13.29
CA PHE A 179 -12.25 -4.19 11.84
C PHE A 179 -13.14 -3.16 11.13
N VAL A 180 -12.74 -2.78 9.91
CA VAL A 180 -13.50 -1.84 9.10
C VAL A 180 -13.54 -2.33 7.65
N VAL A 181 -14.68 -2.10 7.00
CA VAL A 181 -14.85 -2.39 5.58
C VAL A 181 -15.35 -1.16 4.86
N ILE A 182 -14.68 -0.80 3.77
CA ILE A 182 -15.11 0.25 2.82
C ILE A 182 -15.79 -0.44 1.64
N CYS A 183 -17.03 -0.09 1.36
CA CYS A 183 -17.83 -0.65 0.26
C CYS A 183 -18.16 0.45 -0.76
N PRO A 184 -17.33 0.64 -1.81
CA PRO A 184 -17.63 1.56 -2.90
C PRO A 184 -18.83 1.08 -3.70
N GLU A 185 -19.60 2.03 -4.23
CA GLU A 185 -20.77 1.78 -5.12
C GLU A 185 -21.78 0.79 -4.51
N THR A 186 -21.95 0.88 -3.19
CA THR A 186 -22.80 -0.05 -2.44
C THR A 186 -23.52 0.71 -1.33
N SER A 187 -24.84 0.48 -1.18
CA SER A 187 -25.62 1.02 -0.07
C SER A 187 -25.56 0.12 1.17
N GLY A 188 -25.76 0.71 2.35
CA GLY A 188 -25.79 -0.02 3.62
C GLY A 188 -26.85 -1.12 3.65
N SER A 189 -28.00 -0.90 2.99
CA SER A 189 -29.07 -1.90 2.92
C SER A 189 -28.64 -3.17 2.16
N ALA A 190 -27.82 -3.03 1.12
CA ALA A 190 -27.26 -4.18 0.39
C ALA A 190 -26.26 -4.97 1.25
N ILE A 191 -25.55 -4.28 2.15
CA ILE A 191 -24.55 -4.90 3.03
C ILE A 191 -25.20 -5.73 4.15
N GLU A 192 -26.37 -5.35 4.65
CA GLU A 192 -27.04 -6.07 5.76
C GLU A 192 -27.19 -7.57 5.48
N ASN A 193 -27.53 -7.97 4.25
CA ASN A 193 -27.60 -9.38 3.87
C ASN A 193 -26.24 -10.10 3.92
N VAL A 194 -25.15 -9.38 3.62
CA VAL A 194 -23.78 -9.90 3.73
C VAL A 194 -23.45 -10.13 5.20
N LEU A 195 -23.79 -9.18 6.07
CA LEU A 195 -23.48 -9.23 7.50
C LEU A 195 -24.24 -10.37 8.21
N GLN A 196 -25.49 -10.62 7.85
CA GLN A 196 -26.24 -11.75 8.41
C GLN A 196 -25.60 -13.11 8.05
N ARG A 197 -25.14 -13.26 6.80
CA ARG A 197 -24.41 -14.48 6.38
C ARG A 197 -23.06 -14.61 7.06
N LEU A 198 -22.33 -13.51 7.19
CA LEU A 198 -21.07 -13.46 7.92
C LEU A 198 -21.25 -13.89 9.38
N GLN A 199 -22.27 -13.36 10.07
CA GLN A 199 -22.57 -13.72 11.48
C GLN A 199 -22.91 -15.20 11.60
N SER A 200 -23.73 -15.76 10.73
CA SER A 200 -24.06 -17.18 10.74
C SER A 200 -22.82 -18.05 10.55
N ARG A 201 -21.92 -17.66 9.66
CA ARG A 201 -20.66 -18.35 9.40
C ARG A 201 -19.71 -18.31 10.62
N LEU A 202 -19.58 -17.15 11.28
CA LEU A 202 -18.73 -17.00 12.46
C LEU A 202 -19.23 -17.84 13.66
N GLN A 203 -20.55 -18.05 13.76
CA GLN A 203 -21.13 -18.91 14.79
C GLN A 203 -20.84 -20.41 14.57
N THR A 204 -20.53 -20.81 13.34
CA THR A 204 -20.18 -22.19 12.98
C THR A 204 -18.68 -22.48 13.04
N ILE A 205 -17.85 -21.48 13.37
CA ILE A 205 -16.41 -21.70 13.59
C ILE A 205 -16.27 -22.54 14.86
N ASP A 206 -16.05 -23.84 14.67
CA ASP A 206 -15.82 -24.82 15.73
C ASP A 206 -14.45 -24.57 16.37
N GLY A 207 -14.44 -24.20 17.63
CA GLY A 207 -13.23 -23.99 18.38
C GLY A 207 -13.50 -23.93 19.87
N GLU A 208 -12.44 -23.99 20.67
CA GLU A 208 -12.48 -23.83 22.13
C GLU A 208 -13.13 -22.51 22.59
N THR A 209 -13.34 -21.58 21.65
CA THR A 209 -13.95 -20.25 21.86
C THR A 209 -15.47 -20.27 21.89
N GLY A 210 -16.13 -21.34 21.37
CA GLY A 210 -17.59 -21.50 21.43
C GLY A 210 -18.36 -20.58 20.46
N GLY A 211 -17.80 -20.27 19.31
CA GLY A 211 -18.36 -19.36 18.30
C GLY A 211 -17.97 -17.90 18.55
N VAL A 212 -17.80 -17.16 17.46
CA VAL A 212 -17.45 -15.73 17.47
C VAL A 212 -18.66 -14.90 17.06
N SER A 213 -18.91 -13.81 17.79
CA SER A 213 -19.97 -12.84 17.48
C SER A 213 -19.34 -11.49 17.19
N LEU A 214 -19.90 -10.77 16.22
CA LEU A 214 -19.53 -9.42 15.87
C LEU A 214 -20.68 -8.46 16.16
N SER A 215 -20.33 -7.28 16.69
CA SER A 215 -21.19 -6.11 16.62
C SER A 215 -20.75 -5.26 15.44
N TRP A 216 -21.69 -4.57 14.75
CA TRP A 216 -21.34 -3.70 13.63
C TRP A 216 -22.18 -2.44 13.57
N GLY A 217 -21.62 -1.42 12.92
CA GLY A 217 -22.28 -0.18 12.58
C GLY A 217 -22.04 0.18 11.12
N ILE A 218 -23.11 0.39 10.35
CA ILE A 218 -23.05 0.77 8.93
C ILE A 218 -23.30 2.26 8.81
N ALA A 219 -22.50 2.97 8.02
CA ALA A 219 -22.74 4.38 7.66
C ALA A 219 -22.71 4.54 6.13
N ASP A 220 -23.78 5.12 5.59
CA ASP A 220 -23.85 5.51 4.19
C ASP A 220 -23.39 6.95 4.00
N LEU A 221 -22.71 7.21 2.89
CA LEU A 221 -22.37 8.55 2.46
C LEU A 221 -23.64 9.26 1.97
N THR A 222 -24.14 10.20 2.77
CA THR A 222 -25.29 11.06 2.41
C THR A 222 -24.82 12.47 2.04
N ALA A 223 -25.75 13.31 1.56
CA ALA A 223 -25.48 14.72 1.25
C ALA A 223 -25.00 15.52 2.48
N GLU A 224 -25.38 15.10 3.68
CA GLU A 224 -25.09 15.77 4.95
C GLU A 224 -23.68 15.49 5.47
N ILE A 225 -23.03 14.39 5.01
CA ILE A 225 -21.69 14.00 5.44
C ILE A 225 -20.65 14.73 4.60
N ASN A 226 -19.93 15.67 5.19
CA ASN A 226 -19.01 16.55 4.48
C ASN A 226 -17.55 16.09 4.47
N ASN A 227 -17.18 15.14 5.33
CA ASN A 227 -15.81 14.61 5.42
C ASN A 227 -15.81 13.17 5.96
N THR A 228 -14.67 12.51 5.82
CA THR A 228 -14.47 11.13 6.27
C THR A 228 -14.66 10.95 7.78
N ALA A 229 -14.29 11.95 8.59
CA ALA A 229 -14.45 11.89 10.04
C ALA A 229 -15.91 11.79 10.47
N GLN A 230 -16.83 12.48 9.79
CA GLN A 230 -18.26 12.38 10.04
C GLN A 230 -18.82 11.01 9.66
N LEU A 231 -18.32 10.42 8.56
CA LEU A 231 -18.72 9.06 8.14
C LEU A 231 -18.26 8.02 9.16
N ILE A 232 -17.02 8.11 9.63
CA ILE A 232 -16.47 7.25 10.69
C ILE A 232 -17.27 7.40 11.98
N ALA A 233 -17.53 8.64 12.43
CA ALA A 233 -18.28 8.92 13.65
C ALA A 233 -19.71 8.35 13.60
N LEU A 234 -20.35 8.37 12.43
CA LEU A 234 -21.68 7.79 12.23
C LEU A 234 -21.64 6.26 12.34
N ALA A 235 -20.64 5.61 11.72
CA ALA A 235 -20.46 4.16 11.80
C ALA A 235 -20.16 3.72 13.23
N ASP A 236 -19.27 4.41 13.93
CA ASP A 236 -18.92 4.16 15.34
C ASP A 236 -20.13 4.29 16.27
N LYS A 237 -20.91 5.36 16.12
CA LYS A 237 -22.16 5.54 16.88
C LYS A 237 -23.11 4.36 16.69
N ARG A 238 -23.30 3.89 15.45
CA ARG A 238 -24.19 2.75 15.15
C ARG A 238 -23.64 1.44 15.69
N LEU A 239 -22.32 1.25 15.67
CA LEU A 239 -21.64 0.12 16.30
C LEU A 239 -21.87 0.12 17.83
N TYR A 240 -21.71 1.25 18.47
CA TYR A 240 -21.99 1.40 19.91
C TYR A 240 -23.45 1.05 20.26
N GLU A 241 -24.43 1.53 19.48
CA GLU A 241 -25.84 1.18 19.64
C GLU A 241 -26.11 -0.34 19.46
N CYS A 242 -25.39 -0.99 18.53
CA CYS A 242 -25.44 -2.43 18.33
C CYS A 242 -24.91 -3.19 19.56
N LYS A 243 -23.74 -2.81 20.08
CA LYS A 243 -23.15 -3.37 21.31
C LYS A 243 -24.10 -3.27 22.50
N GLN A 244 -24.75 -2.13 22.71
CA GLN A 244 -25.70 -1.95 23.79
C GLN A 244 -26.91 -2.90 23.69
N ARG A 245 -27.41 -3.13 22.46
CA ARG A 245 -28.52 -4.09 22.22
C ARG A 245 -28.10 -5.52 22.55
N HIS A 246 -26.90 -5.93 22.14
CA HIS A 246 -26.35 -7.25 22.45
C HIS A 246 -26.15 -7.45 23.97
N HIS A 247 -25.65 -6.44 24.66
CA HIS A 247 -25.44 -6.51 26.12
C HIS A 247 -26.76 -6.68 26.88
N ARG A 248 -27.78 -5.91 26.55
CA ARG A 248 -29.12 -6.01 27.17
C ARG A 248 -29.74 -7.39 26.97
N ARG A 249 -29.63 -7.97 25.77
CA ARG A 249 -30.15 -9.33 25.48
C ARG A 249 -29.46 -10.41 26.33
N ARG A 250 -28.15 -10.32 26.53
CA ARG A 250 -27.39 -11.25 27.39
C ARG A 250 -27.76 -11.13 28.87
N THR A 251 -28.12 -9.94 29.34
CA THR A 251 -28.51 -9.71 30.75
C THR A 251 -29.95 -10.19 31.04
N THR A 252 -30.83 -10.18 30.01
CA THR A 252 -32.24 -10.62 30.18
C THR A 252 -32.41 -12.13 29.98
N ALA A 253 -31.42 -12.83 29.46
CA ALA A 253 -31.44 -14.28 29.23
C ALA A 253 -30.78 -15.12 30.33
N ARG A 254 -30.33 -14.45 31.39
CA ARG A 254 -29.87 -15.05 32.68
C ARG A 254 -30.94 -14.93 33.74
#